data_d76d8c787bc66b3afc5404da6fb934f8
#
_entry.id   d76d8c787bc66b3afc5404da6fb934f8
#
_cell.length_a   1.000
_cell.length_b   1.000
_cell.length_c   1.000
_cell.angle_alpha   90.00
_cell.angle_beta   90.00
_cell.angle_gamma   90.00
#
_symmetry.space_group_name_H-M   'P 1'
#
loop_
_entity.id
_entity.type
_entity.pdbx_description
1 polymer ?
#
loop_
_entity_poly.entity_id
_entity_poly.type
_entity_poly.pdbx_seq_one_letter_code
_entity_poly.pdbx_strand_id
1 'polypeptide(L)'
;MNRFAKIAIALSLAMAVAAPALPQSLPNLALANLNYTVRKRTVNPQGELKEKIDQNDREMAEARRVGRMGDVRRLLAKGQALLAGTAWTDELDFASSITLRTERVFVDTQKPYAIRLEQIYSSTLAVDHNLTAHASLLKPRAGGRGGNGGGGGGRGAAATPPEVAKDFGSFEDVSRDLRESPYLMELDLASVADGIYQVRVEVMDEAKTLGSTTLRIIAVKGLDDSLARIESAAASAPESIRADALYPADFVRNVNRGREDAGAFDVTKEIANVEDMLASAKSGKDPFAGRTGDFKRHYMLKAAGEIMPYRLYIPPAYDGTKAYPMVLALHGLGGTEDSMFGQAYRVPVEAEKRGYIVAAPLGYRIDGGYGRAATKAGALSEADVMEVLARVRRDYKIDDSRIYLLGHSMGGFGTWVLGPKYPTIWAAMAPISGGGQPASLEKIRDIPEIVVHGDADNVVPVGSSRTMVEAAKKLGIEVKYIEVPGGTHGDVAAPSMSAIFDFFDAHRKGKTSTGGGQ
;
A
#
# COMPACT_ATOMS: atom_id res chain seq x y z
N MET A 1 -24.14 70.35 -22.36
CA MET A 1 -23.52 69.45 -23.37
C MET A 1 -22.55 68.49 -22.64
N ASN A 2 -23.01 67.28 -22.49
CA ASN A 2 -22.39 66.24 -21.66
C ASN A 2 -21.25 65.52 -22.38
N ARG A 3 -20.14 65.40 -21.69
CA ARG A 3 -19.09 64.38 -22.07
C ARG A 3 -19.03 63.34 -20.98
N PHE A 4 -19.55 62.18 -21.29
CA PHE A 4 -19.36 60.97 -20.49
C PHE A 4 -17.95 60.41 -20.74
N ALA A 5 -17.13 60.34 -19.69
CA ALA A 5 -15.88 59.63 -19.68
C ALA A 5 -16.19 58.14 -19.37
N LYS A 6 -15.93 57.27 -20.32
CA LYS A 6 -15.96 55.82 -20.13
C LYS A 6 -14.65 55.38 -19.46
N ILE A 7 -14.74 54.98 -18.21
CA ILE A 7 -13.65 54.24 -17.52
C ILE A 7 -13.78 52.78 -17.91
N ALA A 8 -12.87 52.30 -18.70
CA ALA A 8 -12.72 50.88 -18.99
C ALA A 8 -11.89 50.25 -17.85
N ILE A 9 -12.55 49.49 -16.98
CA ILE A 9 -11.85 48.62 -16.02
C ILE A 9 -11.43 47.36 -16.78
N ALA A 10 -10.15 47.25 -17.05
CA ALA A 10 -9.57 45.99 -17.54
C ALA A 10 -9.44 45.03 -16.37
N LEU A 11 -10.36 44.05 -16.28
CA LEU A 11 -10.20 42.89 -15.42
C LEU A 11 -9.15 41.95 -16.05
N SER A 12 -7.92 42.00 -15.60
CA SER A 12 -6.92 40.98 -15.90
C SER A 12 -7.24 39.73 -15.07
N LEU A 13 -7.92 38.78 -15.71
CA LEU A 13 -8.11 37.44 -15.18
C LEU A 13 -6.78 36.71 -15.26
N ALA A 14 -6.00 36.77 -14.19
CA ALA A 14 -4.85 35.88 -14.01
C ALA A 14 -5.40 34.45 -13.83
N MET A 15 -5.38 33.64 -14.91
CA MET A 15 -5.54 32.20 -14.80
C MET A 15 -4.33 31.69 -14.02
N ALA A 16 -4.52 31.48 -12.71
CA ALA A 16 -3.62 30.63 -11.94
C ALA A 16 -3.73 29.21 -12.52
N VAL A 17 -2.79 28.84 -13.36
CA VAL A 17 -2.57 27.45 -13.74
C VAL A 17 -2.17 26.74 -12.45
N ALA A 18 -3.13 26.03 -11.83
CA ALA A 18 -2.84 25.20 -10.68
C ALA A 18 -1.78 24.18 -11.10
N ALA A 19 -0.57 24.34 -10.60
CA ALA A 19 0.48 23.33 -10.74
C ALA A 19 -0.08 21.98 -10.30
N PRO A 20 0.19 20.88 -11.03
CA PRO A 20 -0.30 19.58 -10.65
C PRO A 20 0.22 19.28 -9.23
N ALA A 21 -0.71 19.03 -8.30
CA ALA A 21 -0.39 18.70 -6.92
C ALA A 21 0.49 17.44 -6.93
N LEU A 22 1.79 17.61 -6.69
CA LEU A 22 2.69 16.49 -6.43
C LEU A 22 2.24 15.83 -5.12
N PRO A 23 2.28 14.49 -5.00
CA PRO A 23 1.91 13.82 -3.76
C PRO A 23 2.84 14.25 -2.63
N GLN A 24 2.34 15.04 -1.71
CA GLN A 24 3.12 15.78 -0.71
C GLN A 24 3.19 15.09 0.66
N SER A 25 2.51 13.97 0.88
CA SER A 25 2.88 13.07 1.96
C SER A 25 4.11 12.28 1.52
N LEU A 26 5.12 12.11 2.40
CA LEU A 26 6.28 11.31 2.04
C LEU A 26 5.80 9.89 1.69
N PRO A 27 5.59 9.56 0.41
CA PRO A 27 5.16 8.23 0.05
C PRO A 27 6.26 7.27 0.46
N ASN A 28 5.87 6.05 0.77
CA ASN A 28 6.82 4.94 0.87
C ASN A 28 7.78 5.05 -0.33
N LEU A 29 9.08 5.11 -0.07
CA LEU A 29 10.09 5.40 -1.10
C LEU A 29 10.08 4.34 -2.22
N ALA A 30 9.70 3.10 -1.90
CA ALA A 30 9.57 2.03 -2.88
C ALA A 30 8.41 2.32 -3.85
N LEU A 31 7.25 2.79 -3.35
CA LEU A 31 6.12 3.21 -4.18
C LEU A 31 6.44 4.45 -5.01
N ALA A 32 7.10 5.45 -4.42
CA ALA A 32 7.53 6.65 -5.15
C ALA A 32 8.46 6.30 -6.32
N ASN A 33 9.41 5.40 -6.07
CA ASN A 33 10.34 4.92 -7.10
C ASN A 33 9.64 4.09 -8.17
N LEU A 34 8.68 3.23 -7.79
CA LEU A 34 7.86 2.48 -8.75
C LEU A 34 7.08 3.44 -9.65
N ASN A 35 6.38 4.42 -9.07
CA ASN A 35 5.60 5.42 -9.81
C ASN A 35 6.47 6.21 -10.80
N TYR A 36 7.68 6.61 -10.38
CA TYR A 36 8.64 7.26 -11.26
C TYR A 36 9.05 6.35 -12.42
N THR A 37 9.38 5.09 -12.13
CA THR A 37 9.80 4.12 -13.15
C THR A 37 8.71 3.83 -14.16
N VAL A 38 7.47 3.63 -13.70
CA VAL A 38 6.29 3.42 -14.56
C VAL A 38 6.05 4.64 -15.44
N ARG A 39 6.06 5.84 -14.85
CA ARG A 39 5.87 7.09 -15.61
C ARG A 39 6.96 7.28 -16.66
N LYS A 40 8.23 7.02 -16.32
CA LYS A 40 9.36 7.08 -17.28
C LYS A 40 9.13 6.15 -18.46
N ARG A 41 8.68 4.91 -18.23
CA ARG A 41 8.36 3.95 -19.31
C ARG A 41 7.18 4.43 -20.16
N THR A 42 6.12 4.93 -19.52
CA THR A 42 4.91 5.42 -20.23
C THR A 42 5.21 6.64 -21.09
N VAL A 43 5.97 7.62 -20.57
CA VAL A 43 6.37 8.84 -21.31
C VAL A 43 7.37 8.52 -22.39
N ASN A 44 8.22 7.51 -22.19
CA ASN A 44 9.29 7.12 -23.12
C ASN A 44 10.11 8.32 -23.61
N PRO A 45 10.82 9.06 -22.73
CA PRO A 45 11.46 10.32 -23.04
C PRO A 45 12.48 10.17 -24.16
N GLN A 46 12.52 11.16 -25.09
CA GLN A 46 13.43 11.21 -26.22
C GLN A 46 14.18 12.55 -26.23
N GLY A 47 15.27 12.65 -27.00
CA GLY A 47 16.05 13.87 -27.20
C GLY A 47 16.51 14.50 -25.87
N GLU A 48 16.37 15.81 -25.75
CA GLU A 48 16.81 16.60 -24.58
C GLU A 48 16.16 16.15 -23.25
N LEU A 49 14.87 15.75 -23.30
CA LEU A 49 14.19 15.22 -22.10
C LEU A 49 14.85 13.93 -21.63
N LYS A 50 15.22 13.05 -22.56
CA LYS A 50 15.93 11.81 -22.22
C LYS A 50 17.26 12.10 -21.53
N GLU A 51 18.04 13.06 -22.06
CA GLU A 51 19.33 13.43 -21.48
C GLU A 51 19.16 13.96 -20.04
N LYS A 52 18.19 14.84 -19.80
CA LYS A 52 17.85 15.36 -18.48
C LYS A 52 17.43 14.25 -17.49
N ILE A 53 16.62 13.31 -17.93
CA ILE A 53 16.17 12.18 -17.11
C ILE A 53 17.34 11.22 -16.83
N ASP A 54 18.17 10.91 -17.80
CA ASP A 54 19.33 10.02 -17.61
C ASP A 54 20.35 10.65 -16.66
N GLN A 55 20.54 11.97 -16.71
CA GLN A 55 21.39 12.69 -15.74
C GLN A 55 20.78 12.63 -14.33
N ASN A 56 19.50 12.93 -14.19
CA ASN A 56 18.77 12.83 -12.90
C ASN A 56 18.86 11.43 -12.28
N ASP A 57 18.78 10.38 -13.10
CA ASP A 57 18.88 8.99 -12.66
C ASP A 57 20.29 8.63 -12.18
N ARG A 58 21.34 9.14 -12.85
CA ARG A 58 22.73 8.97 -12.40
C ARG A 58 22.96 9.65 -11.05
N GLU A 59 22.50 10.88 -10.89
CA GLU A 59 22.59 11.64 -9.62
C GLU A 59 21.84 10.91 -8.50
N MET A 60 20.64 10.37 -8.79
CA MET A 60 19.85 9.62 -7.82
C MET A 60 20.52 8.30 -7.42
N ALA A 61 21.13 7.59 -8.37
CA ALA A 61 21.88 6.36 -8.07
C ALA A 61 23.08 6.65 -7.17
N GLU A 62 23.82 7.74 -7.41
CA GLU A 62 24.93 8.18 -6.58
C GLU A 62 24.45 8.59 -5.18
N ALA A 63 23.36 9.38 -5.08
CA ALA A 63 22.79 9.76 -3.79
C ALA A 63 22.39 8.53 -2.94
N ARG A 64 21.84 7.49 -3.58
CA ARG A 64 21.54 6.21 -2.92
C ARG A 64 22.78 5.49 -2.44
N ARG A 65 23.81 5.42 -3.28
CA ARG A 65 25.07 4.73 -2.96
C ARG A 65 25.73 5.30 -1.70
N VAL A 66 25.64 6.62 -1.50
CA VAL A 66 26.22 7.30 -0.36
C VAL A 66 25.23 7.57 0.79
N GLY A 67 24.01 7.05 0.71
CA GLY A 67 23.01 7.15 1.78
C GLY A 67 22.31 8.50 1.92
N ARG A 68 22.46 9.44 0.96
CA ARG A 68 21.81 10.76 0.98
C ARG A 68 20.33 10.66 0.57
N MET A 69 19.49 10.14 1.46
CA MET A 69 18.09 9.83 1.15
C MET A 69 17.21 11.07 0.92
N GLY A 70 17.57 12.23 1.49
CA GLY A 70 16.93 13.52 1.17
C GLY A 70 17.10 13.87 -0.31
N ASP A 71 18.33 13.75 -0.83
CA ASP A 71 18.62 14.00 -2.24
C ASP A 71 17.92 13.00 -3.16
N VAL A 72 17.80 11.73 -2.75
CA VAL A 72 17.00 10.75 -3.52
C VAL A 72 15.56 11.21 -3.67
N ARG A 73 14.94 11.75 -2.62
CA ARG A 73 13.56 12.28 -2.67
C ARG A 73 13.47 13.52 -3.57
N ARG A 74 14.43 14.45 -3.46
CA ARG A 74 14.53 15.61 -4.33
C ARG A 74 14.60 15.22 -5.79
N LEU A 75 15.47 14.27 -6.13
CA LEU A 75 15.67 13.81 -7.50
C LEU A 75 14.48 13.01 -8.04
N LEU A 76 13.76 12.29 -7.20
CA LEU A 76 12.47 11.67 -7.57
C LEU A 76 11.43 12.75 -7.91
N ALA A 77 11.29 13.80 -7.09
CA ALA A 77 10.37 14.90 -7.35
C ALA A 77 10.75 15.66 -8.64
N LYS A 78 12.03 15.98 -8.82
CA LYS A 78 12.57 16.61 -10.03
C LYS A 78 12.29 15.76 -11.28
N GLY A 79 12.58 14.47 -11.22
CA GLY A 79 12.31 13.56 -12.33
C GLY A 79 10.84 13.46 -12.68
N GLN A 80 9.94 13.44 -11.70
CA GLN A 80 8.49 13.48 -11.91
C GLN A 80 8.04 14.79 -12.58
N ALA A 81 8.57 15.94 -12.15
CA ALA A 81 8.28 17.23 -12.76
C ALA A 81 8.74 17.28 -14.23
N LEU A 82 9.96 16.84 -14.53
CA LEU A 82 10.50 16.75 -15.88
C LEU A 82 9.62 15.86 -16.79
N LEU A 83 9.23 14.68 -16.30
CA LEU A 83 8.33 13.76 -17.04
C LEU A 83 6.91 14.31 -17.19
N ALA A 84 6.52 15.32 -16.39
CA ALA A 84 5.26 16.05 -16.53
C ALA A 84 5.34 17.22 -17.51
N GLY A 85 6.53 17.56 -18.02
CA GLY A 85 6.77 18.78 -18.78
C GLY A 85 6.76 20.04 -17.91
N THR A 86 6.92 19.91 -16.59
CA THR A 86 6.96 21.03 -15.64
C THR A 86 8.42 21.44 -15.41
N ALA A 87 8.71 22.74 -15.54
CA ALA A 87 10.04 23.27 -15.24
C ALA A 87 10.36 23.08 -13.74
N TRP A 88 11.57 22.64 -13.45
CA TRP A 88 12.08 22.56 -12.08
C TRP A 88 12.63 23.94 -11.69
N THR A 89 11.85 24.68 -10.91
CA THR A 89 12.21 26.02 -10.38
C THR A 89 12.60 25.95 -8.92
N ASP A 90 13.21 27.03 -8.40
CA ASP A 90 13.57 27.10 -6.98
C ASP A 90 12.35 27.03 -6.06
N GLU A 91 11.21 27.60 -6.46
CA GLU A 91 9.95 27.48 -5.72
C GLU A 91 9.44 26.04 -5.71
N LEU A 92 9.51 25.32 -6.85
CA LEU A 92 9.08 23.93 -6.91
C LEU A 92 10.02 23.03 -6.09
N ASP A 93 11.31 23.33 -6.08
CA ASP A 93 12.31 22.66 -5.24
C ASP A 93 11.99 22.87 -3.75
N PHE A 94 11.68 24.10 -3.34
CA PHE A 94 11.25 24.42 -1.98
C PHE A 94 9.94 23.71 -1.62
N ALA A 95 8.90 23.85 -2.45
CA ALA A 95 7.60 23.20 -2.23
C ALA A 95 7.71 21.67 -2.10
N SER A 96 8.64 21.06 -2.83
CA SER A 96 8.90 19.61 -2.77
C SER A 96 9.75 19.20 -1.57
N SER A 97 10.42 20.15 -0.91
CA SER A 97 11.27 19.90 0.26
C SER A 97 10.49 19.88 1.57
N ILE A 98 9.41 20.64 1.67
CA ILE A 98 8.63 20.79 2.91
C ILE A 98 7.74 19.59 3.19
N THR A 99 7.60 19.24 4.46
CA THR A 99 6.75 18.14 4.92
C THR A 99 6.17 18.44 6.31
N LEU A 100 5.07 17.77 6.62
CA LEU A 100 4.51 17.76 7.97
C LEU A 100 4.82 16.46 8.65
N ARG A 101 5.21 16.53 9.92
CA ARG A 101 5.33 15.38 10.81
C ARG A 101 4.44 15.53 12.02
N THR A 102 3.99 14.40 12.52
CA THR A 102 3.22 14.30 13.74
C THR A 102 3.59 13.04 14.50
N GLU A 103 3.38 13.05 15.81
CA GLU A 103 3.46 11.86 16.63
C GLU A 103 2.17 11.02 16.58
N ARG A 104 1.07 11.60 16.06
CA ARG A 104 -0.25 10.98 16.03
C ARG A 104 -0.94 11.21 14.70
N VAL A 105 -1.14 10.14 13.94
CA VAL A 105 -2.02 10.13 12.75
C VAL A 105 -3.46 9.85 13.18
N PHE A 106 -3.64 8.91 14.11
CA PHE A 106 -4.90 8.73 14.84
C PHE A 106 -4.91 9.66 16.04
N VAL A 107 -5.82 10.61 16.05
CA VAL A 107 -5.82 11.74 16.99
C VAL A 107 -7.08 11.72 17.84
N ASP A 108 -6.90 11.70 19.17
CA ASP A 108 -7.98 12.00 20.10
C ASP A 108 -8.24 13.51 20.11
N THR A 109 -9.41 13.94 19.62
CA THR A 109 -9.75 15.36 19.53
C THR A 109 -9.90 16.06 20.88
N GLN A 110 -9.95 15.32 21.98
CA GLN A 110 -10.02 15.86 23.34
C GLN A 110 -8.62 16.10 23.96
N LYS A 111 -7.56 15.78 23.24
CA LYS A 111 -6.17 15.95 23.68
C LYS A 111 -5.46 17.02 22.88
N PRO A 112 -4.45 17.69 23.47
CA PRO A 112 -3.58 18.60 22.72
C PRO A 112 -2.99 17.92 21.50
N TYR A 113 -2.94 18.61 20.37
CA TYR A 113 -2.39 18.11 19.13
C TYR A 113 -1.40 19.09 18.53
N ALA A 114 -0.23 18.61 18.15
CA ALA A 114 0.79 19.40 17.49
C ALA A 114 1.32 18.69 16.25
N ILE A 115 1.68 19.50 15.26
CA ILE A 115 2.38 19.06 14.07
C ILE A 115 3.68 19.86 13.91
N ARG A 116 4.63 19.30 13.19
CA ARG A 116 5.90 19.94 12.91
C ARG A 116 6.08 20.10 11.42
N LEU A 117 6.31 21.35 10.98
CA LEU A 117 6.70 21.70 9.63
C LEU A 117 8.22 21.63 9.54
N GLU A 118 8.73 20.86 8.60
CA GLU A 118 10.18 20.67 8.40
C GLU A 118 10.53 20.49 6.92
N GLN A 119 11.82 20.59 6.58
CA GLN A 119 12.33 20.24 5.26
C GLN A 119 13.09 18.93 5.29
N ILE A 120 12.88 18.10 4.27
CA ILE A 120 13.55 16.80 4.10
C ILE A 120 14.89 16.89 3.37
N TYR A 121 15.15 18.02 2.68
CA TYR A 121 16.42 18.38 2.04
C TYR A 121 16.53 19.89 1.90
N SER A 122 17.75 20.44 1.70
CA SER A 122 17.96 21.86 1.44
C SER A 122 17.50 22.21 0.03
N SER A 123 16.60 23.19 -0.09
CA SER A 123 16.19 23.75 -1.38
C SER A 123 17.18 24.79 -1.89
N THR A 124 17.06 25.13 -3.16
CA THR A 124 17.85 26.20 -3.80
C THR A 124 17.23 27.58 -3.63
N LEU A 125 16.01 27.67 -3.11
CA LEU A 125 15.33 28.94 -2.90
C LEU A 125 16.07 29.76 -1.82
N ALA A 126 16.53 30.94 -2.21
CA ALA A 126 17.18 31.88 -1.32
C ALA A 126 16.14 32.84 -0.71
N VAL A 127 15.93 32.73 0.59
CA VAL A 127 15.11 33.65 1.39
C VAL A 127 15.99 34.16 2.54
N ASP A 128 15.98 35.47 2.81
CA ASP A 128 16.84 36.13 3.79
C ASP A 128 16.09 36.55 5.08
N HIS A 129 14.80 36.33 5.16
CA HIS A 129 13.93 36.64 6.30
C HIS A 129 13.05 35.45 6.69
N ASN A 130 12.35 35.55 7.84
CA ASN A 130 11.41 34.55 8.29
C ASN A 130 10.12 34.59 7.45
N LEU A 131 9.50 33.43 7.32
CA LEU A 131 8.28 33.22 6.54
C LEU A 131 7.05 33.19 7.46
N THR A 132 5.89 33.07 6.86
CA THR A 132 4.64 32.75 7.57
C THR A 132 4.11 31.40 7.11
N ALA A 133 3.32 30.74 7.95
CA ALA A 133 2.60 29.52 7.56
C ALA A 133 1.12 29.66 7.88
N HIS A 134 0.25 29.25 6.97
CA HIS A 134 -1.20 29.19 7.19
C HIS A 134 -1.65 27.76 7.26
N ALA A 135 -2.33 27.37 8.34
CA ALA A 135 -2.79 26.00 8.55
C ALA A 135 -4.33 25.89 8.45
N SER A 136 -4.80 24.88 7.75
CA SER A 136 -6.23 24.57 7.60
C SER A 136 -6.48 23.07 7.65
N LEU A 137 -7.67 22.68 8.10
CA LEU A 137 -8.17 21.31 8.10
C LEU A 137 -9.17 21.13 6.96
N LEU A 138 -8.88 20.20 6.06
CA LEU A 138 -9.67 19.95 4.87
C LEU A 138 -10.42 18.63 5.01
N LYS A 139 -11.68 18.61 4.57
CA LYS A 139 -12.41 17.34 4.39
C LYS A 139 -11.91 16.60 3.15
N PRO A 140 -11.88 15.26 3.17
CA PRO A 140 -11.59 14.50 1.97
C PRO A 140 -12.63 14.81 0.88
N ARG A 141 -12.20 14.84 -0.38
CA ARG A 141 -13.13 15.00 -1.50
C ARG A 141 -14.10 13.82 -1.56
N ALA A 142 -15.40 14.10 -1.65
CA ALA A 142 -16.41 13.09 -1.91
C ALA A 142 -16.11 12.41 -3.27
N GLY A 143 -15.89 11.11 -3.28
CA GLY A 143 -15.64 10.30 -4.49
C GLY A 143 -14.17 9.95 -4.75
N GLY A 144 -13.20 10.42 -3.98
CA GLY A 144 -11.83 9.95 -4.01
C GLY A 144 -11.73 8.60 -3.29
N ARG A 145 -11.78 7.48 -4.03
CA ARG A 145 -11.35 6.18 -3.47
C ARG A 145 -9.90 6.34 -3.03
N GLY A 146 -9.64 6.29 -1.75
CA GLY A 146 -8.32 6.13 -1.18
C GLY A 146 -7.74 4.78 -1.63
N GLY A 147 -7.17 4.77 -2.82
CA GLY A 147 -6.45 3.65 -3.37
C GLY A 147 -5.20 4.20 -4.05
N ASN A 148 -4.02 3.81 -3.58
CA ASN A 148 -2.75 3.95 -4.26
C ASN A 148 -2.76 3.11 -5.55
N GLY A 149 -3.59 3.50 -6.53
CA GLY A 149 -3.67 2.89 -7.84
C GLY A 149 -3.46 3.95 -8.90
N GLY A 150 -2.29 3.98 -9.55
CA GLY A 150 -2.06 4.74 -10.75
C GLY A 150 -3.09 4.37 -11.82
N GLY A 151 -3.97 5.29 -12.18
CA GLY A 151 -4.99 5.10 -13.20
C GLY A 151 -5.44 6.43 -13.76
N GLY A 152 -5.09 6.68 -15.02
CA GLY A 152 -5.60 7.58 -16.02
C GLY A 152 -6.46 8.77 -15.57
N GLY A 153 -5.89 9.97 -15.55
CA GLY A 153 -6.62 11.21 -15.42
C GLY A 153 -7.56 11.44 -16.62
N GLY A 154 -8.85 11.28 -16.39
CA GLY A 154 -9.87 11.81 -17.28
C GLY A 154 -9.80 13.34 -17.30
N ARG A 155 -9.61 13.90 -18.50
CA ARG A 155 -9.68 15.35 -18.74
C ARG A 155 -11.11 15.81 -18.51
N GLY A 156 -11.26 16.88 -17.68
CA GLY A 156 -12.37 17.82 -17.79
C GLY A 156 -13.45 17.80 -16.73
N ALA A 157 -13.14 18.26 -15.52
CA ALA A 157 -14.01 19.11 -14.73
C ALA A 157 -13.10 19.94 -13.83
N ALA A 158 -13.31 21.24 -13.73
CA ALA A 158 -12.62 22.09 -12.76
C ALA A 158 -12.87 21.50 -11.36
N ALA A 159 -11.81 20.99 -10.74
CA ALA A 159 -11.94 20.30 -9.46
C ALA A 159 -12.39 21.33 -8.41
N THR A 160 -13.58 21.15 -7.86
CA THR A 160 -14.07 21.98 -6.74
C THR A 160 -12.98 22.01 -5.64
N PRO A 161 -12.65 23.20 -5.10
CA PRO A 161 -11.72 23.29 -3.98
C PRO A 161 -12.16 22.36 -2.84
N PRO A 162 -11.21 21.77 -2.09
CA PRO A 162 -11.57 20.96 -0.93
C PRO A 162 -12.29 21.84 0.10
N GLU A 163 -13.30 21.26 0.77
CA GLU A 163 -14.03 21.96 1.83
C GLU A 163 -13.13 22.14 3.05
N VAL A 164 -13.02 23.38 3.53
CA VAL A 164 -12.32 23.71 4.77
C VAL A 164 -13.22 23.37 5.95
N ALA A 165 -12.85 22.39 6.76
CA ALA A 165 -13.55 22.00 7.97
C ALA A 165 -13.23 22.94 9.15
N LYS A 166 -11.97 23.39 9.24
CA LYS A 166 -11.49 24.34 10.25
C LYS A 166 -10.29 25.11 9.71
N ASP A 167 -10.28 26.40 9.96
CA ASP A 167 -9.13 27.27 9.72
C ASP A 167 -8.41 27.51 11.06
N PHE A 168 -7.10 27.26 11.10
CA PHE A 168 -6.28 27.48 12.29
C PHE A 168 -5.55 28.84 12.25
N GLY A 169 -5.65 29.58 11.13
CA GLY A 169 -5.03 30.88 10.94
C GLY A 169 -3.55 30.80 10.56
N SER A 170 -2.87 31.93 10.74
CA SER A 170 -1.48 32.13 10.38
C SER A 170 -0.56 31.97 11.59
N PHE A 171 0.63 31.44 11.32
CA PHE A 171 1.73 31.25 12.25
C PHE A 171 2.90 32.08 11.74
N GLU A 172 3.38 33.00 12.57
CA GLU A 172 4.44 33.94 12.24
C GLU A 172 5.83 33.35 12.60
N ASP A 173 6.89 34.01 12.13
CA ASP A 173 8.29 33.68 12.46
C ASP A 173 8.70 32.25 12.08
N VAL A 174 8.17 31.71 11.01
CA VAL A 174 8.56 30.43 10.46
C VAL A 174 9.97 30.55 9.88
N SER A 175 10.92 29.76 10.38
CA SER A 175 12.30 29.79 9.91
C SER A 175 12.39 29.53 8.40
N ARG A 176 13.21 30.33 7.74
CA ARG A 176 13.60 30.10 6.33
C ARG A 176 14.35 28.75 6.12
N ASP A 177 15.01 28.26 7.14
CA ASP A 177 15.66 26.94 7.16
C ASP A 177 14.94 26.00 8.12
N LEU A 178 13.92 25.33 7.61
CA LEU A 178 13.12 24.36 8.36
C LEU A 178 13.85 23.03 8.61
N ARG A 179 15.05 22.82 8.08
CA ARG A 179 15.91 21.68 8.44
C ARG A 179 16.63 21.93 9.76
N GLU A 180 17.21 23.10 9.91
CA GLU A 180 17.93 23.50 11.11
C GLU A 180 16.98 23.89 12.24
N SER A 181 15.83 24.48 11.88
CA SER A 181 14.82 24.96 12.82
C SER A 181 13.40 24.57 12.39
N PRO A 182 13.00 23.30 12.61
CA PRO A 182 11.62 22.87 12.36
C PRO A 182 10.63 23.67 13.20
N TYR A 183 9.46 23.99 12.60
CA TYR A 183 8.45 24.83 13.24
C TYR A 183 7.32 23.97 13.83
N LEU A 184 7.04 24.16 15.13
CA LEU A 184 5.96 23.46 15.85
C LEU A 184 4.68 24.28 15.79
N MET A 185 3.58 23.67 15.35
CA MET A 185 2.24 24.25 15.33
C MET A 185 1.31 23.45 16.24
N GLU A 186 0.71 24.12 17.20
CA GLU A 186 -0.36 23.55 18.03
C GLU A 186 -1.70 23.81 17.36
N LEU A 187 -2.50 22.74 17.18
CA LEU A 187 -3.78 22.77 16.49
C LEU A 187 -4.90 22.35 17.45
N ASP A 188 -5.87 23.24 17.67
CA ASP A 188 -7.06 22.89 18.45
C ASP A 188 -8.04 22.07 17.63
N LEU A 189 -8.23 20.80 18.00
CA LEU A 189 -9.16 19.87 17.37
C LEU A 189 -10.45 19.63 18.17
N ALA A 190 -10.66 20.29 19.30
CA ALA A 190 -11.77 19.98 20.23
C ALA A 190 -13.17 20.07 19.61
N SER A 191 -13.35 20.94 18.60
CA SER A 191 -14.61 21.11 17.88
C SER A 191 -14.72 20.28 16.59
N VAL A 192 -13.69 19.50 16.26
CA VAL A 192 -13.64 18.69 15.04
C VAL A 192 -14.44 17.40 15.25
N ALA A 193 -15.35 17.10 14.32
CA ALA A 193 -16.09 15.84 14.32
C ALA A 193 -15.20 14.65 13.98
N ASP A 194 -15.64 13.44 14.35
CA ASP A 194 -14.97 12.22 13.96
C ASP A 194 -14.88 12.09 12.43
N GLY A 195 -13.72 11.69 11.93
CA GLY A 195 -13.54 11.55 10.50
C GLY A 195 -12.09 11.59 10.03
N ILE A 196 -11.94 11.43 8.73
CA ILE A 196 -10.65 11.54 8.05
C ILE A 196 -10.49 12.97 7.55
N TYR A 197 -9.33 13.56 7.79
CA TYR A 197 -9.02 14.92 7.38
C TYR A 197 -7.61 15.02 6.79
N GLN A 198 -7.36 16.15 6.11
CA GLN A 198 -6.01 16.57 5.71
C GLN A 198 -5.69 17.89 6.39
N VAL A 199 -4.69 17.92 7.26
CA VAL A 199 -4.10 19.18 7.68
C VAL A 199 -3.26 19.67 6.52
N ARG A 200 -3.56 20.87 6.04
CA ARG A 200 -2.81 21.57 4.99
C ARG A 200 -2.09 22.75 5.61
N VAL A 201 -0.80 22.87 5.29
CA VAL A 201 0.01 24.05 5.65
C VAL A 201 0.57 24.65 4.37
N GLU A 202 0.32 25.93 4.19
CA GLU A 202 0.86 26.78 3.13
C GLU A 202 1.95 27.66 3.71
N VAL A 203 3.15 27.59 3.13
CA VAL A 203 4.27 28.44 3.54
C VAL A 203 4.30 29.62 2.60
N MET A 204 4.35 30.83 3.18
CA MET A 204 4.18 32.07 2.47
C MET A 204 5.35 33.01 2.73
N ASP A 205 5.71 33.74 1.68
CA ASP A 205 6.59 34.89 1.70
C ASP A 205 5.69 36.11 1.42
N GLU A 206 5.37 36.89 2.45
CA GLU A 206 4.35 37.95 2.43
C GLU A 206 3.00 37.41 1.87
N ALA A 207 2.56 37.89 0.70
CA ALA A 207 1.35 37.45 0.03
C ALA A 207 1.55 36.30 -0.96
N LYS A 208 2.82 35.84 -1.18
CA LYS A 208 3.16 34.80 -2.14
C LYS A 208 3.25 33.44 -1.47
N THR A 209 2.47 32.45 -1.91
CA THR A 209 2.64 31.06 -1.50
C THR A 209 3.88 30.49 -2.16
N LEU A 210 4.88 30.10 -1.36
CA LEU A 210 6.11 29.42 -1.80
C LEU A 210 5.89 27.92 -1.97
N GLY A 211 5.04 27.33 -1.15
CA GLY A 211 4.71 25.92 -1.23
C GLY A 211 3.63 25.53 -0.26
N SER A 212 3.10 24.33 -0.45
CA SER A 212 2.13 23.75 0.48
C SER A 212 2.40 22.27 0.69
N THR A 213 2.09 21.79 1.89
CA THR A 213 2.20 20.38 2.24
C THR A 213 0.99 19.92 3.02
N THR A 214 0.69 18.62 2.96
CA THR A 214 -0.49 18.06 3.63
C THR A 214 -0.13 16.86 4.48
N LEU A 215 -0.85 16.69 5.59
CA LEU A 215 -0.77 15.52 6.46
C LEU A 215 -2.17 14.96 6.68
N ARG A 216 -2.36 13.68 6.40
CA ARG A 216 -3.62 12.99 6.72
C ARG A 216 -3.69 12.70 8.21
N ILE A 217 -4.82 12.99 8.83
CA ILE A 217 -5.15 12.59 10.20
C ILE A 217 -6.52 11.91 10.24
N ILE A 218 -6.71 11.09 11.27
CA ILE A 218 -7.98 10.44 11.59
C ILE A 218 -8.36 10.93 12.98
N ALA A 219 -9.33 11.85 13.03
CA ALA A 219 -9.83 12.46 14.25
C ALA A 219 -10.93 11.60 14.84
N VAL A 220 -10.80 11.24 16.13
CA VAL A 220 -11.81 10.47 16.87
C VAL A 220 -11.89 11.00 18.29
N LYS A 221 -13.08 11.35 18.72
CA LYS A 221 -13.32 11.83 20.08
C LYS A 221 -13.23 10.70 21.09
N GLY A 222 -12.40 10.86 22.14
CA GLY A 222 -12.22 9.87 23.20
C GLY A 222 -11.53 8.58 22.72
N LEU A 223 -10.69 8.68 21.68
CA LEU A 223 -9.97 7.54 21.11
C LEU A 223 -9.10 6.83 22.15
N ASP A 224 -8.30 7.61 22.89
CA ASP A 224 -7.35 7.06 23.86
C ASP A 224 -8.07 6.24 24.95
N ASP A 225 -9.20 6.74 25.45
CA ASP A 225 -10.01 6.04 26.45
C ASP A 225 -10.67 4.78 25.88
N SER A 226 -11.12 4.83 24.63
CA SER A 226 -11.70 3.67 23.94
C SER A 226 -10.67 2.56 23.71
N LEU A 227 -9.46 2.91 23.29
CA LEU A 227 -8.36 1.95 23.13
C LEU A 227 -7.94 1.35 24.47
N ALA A 228 -7.81 2.16 25.52
CA ALA A 228 -7.48 1.67 26.86
C ALA A 228 -8.55 0.70 27.42
N ARG A 229 -9.82 0.96 27.13
CA ARG A 229 -10.94 0.11 27.54
C ARG A 229 -10.87 -1.27 26.87
N ILE A 230 -10.65 -1.34 25.55
CA ILE A 230 -10.52 -2.63 24.87
C ILE A 230 -9.25 -3.38 25.28
N GLU A 231 -8.12 -2.69 25.50
CA GLU A 231 -6.89 -3.32 26.00
C GLU A 231 -7.08 -3.96 27.38
N SER A 232 -7.73 -3.23 28.28
CA SER A 232 -8.06 -3.75 29.62
C SER A 232 -8.97 -4.97 29.54
N ALA A 233 -10.01 -4.93 28.70
CA ALA A 233 -10.93 -6.05 28.52
C ALA A 233 -10.26 -7.26 27.86
N ALA A 234 -9.37 -7.04 26.89
CA ALA A 234 -8.61 -8.08 26.20
C ALA A 234 -7.64 -8.83 27.12
N ALA A 235 -7.16 -8.21 28.21
CA ALA A 235 -6.27 -8.87 29.16
C ALA A 235 -6.89 -10.13 29.80
N SER A 236 -8.21 -10.14 29.98
CA SER A 236 -8.97 -11.29 30.51
C SER A 236 -9.62 -12.16 29.41
N ALA A 237 -9.45 -11.80 28.15
CA ALA A 237 -10.04 -12.55 27.05
C ALA A 237 -9.33 -13.89 26.81
N PRO A 238 -10.02 -14.90 26.28
CA PRO A 238 -9.41 -16.14 25.81
C PRO A 238 -8.23 -15.89 24.87
N GLU A 239 -7.19 -16.71 24.98
CA GLU A 239 -5.99 -16.57 24.15
C GLU A 239 -6.30 -16.65 22.65
N SER A 240 -7.32 -17.45 22.28
CA SER A 240 -7.77 -17.65 20.88
C SER A 240 -8.24 -16.37 20.18
N ILE A 241 -8.67 -15.34 20.93
CA ILE A 241 -9.17 -14.06 20.39
C ILE A 241 -8.39 -12.85 20.88
N ARG A 242 -7.41 -13.03 21.78
CA ARG A 242 -6.70 -11.91 22.41
C ARG A 242 -5.98 -11.02 21.40
N ALA A 243 -5.37 -11.59 20.39
CA ALA A 243 -4.71 -10.81 19.33
C ALA A 243 -5.72 -10.03 18.50
N ASP A 244 -6.88 -10.64 18.18
CA ASP A 244 -7.96 -9.96 17.48
C ASP A 244 -8.49 -8.75 18.30
N ALA A 245 -8.63 -8.92 19.61
CA ALA A 245 -9.10 -7.86 20.50
C ALA A 245 -8.08 -6.72 20.69
N LEU A 246 -6.78 -7.02 20.68
CA LEU A 246 -5.72 -6.02 20.85
C LEU A 246 -5.32 -5.32 19.54
N TYR A 247 -5.73 -5.85 18.38
CA TYR A 247 -5.27 -5.36 17.08
C TYR A 247 -5.54 -3.87 16.86
N PRO A 248 -6.73 -3.29 17.14
CA PRO A 248 -6.96 -1.87 16.88
C PRO A 248 -5.99 -0.97 17.65
N ALA A 249 -5.70 -1.29 18.90
CA ALA A 249 -4.75 -0.52 19.72
C ALA A 249 -3.30 -0.70 19.26
N ASP A 250 -2.91 -1.92 18.87
CA ASP A 250 -1.58 -2.20 18.33
C ASP A 250 -1.37 -1.50 16.97
N PHE A 251 -2.37 -1.54 16.08
CA PHE A 251 -2.33 -0.88 14.79
C PHE A 251 -2.20 0.64 14.92
N VAL A 252 -3.05 1.26 15.76
CA VAL A 252 -2.97 2.71 16.03
C VAL A 252 -1.58 3.10 16.55
N ARG A 253 -1.01 2.33 17.48
CA ARG A 253 0.37 2.55 17.95
C ARG A 253 1.41 2.44 16.85
N ASN A 254 1.29 1.45 15.98
CA ASN A 254 2.25 1.24 14.88
C ASN A 254 2.15 2.34 13.83
N VAL A 255 0.94 2.79 13.48
CA VAL A 255 0.74 3.95 12.60
C VAL A 255 1.30 5.23 13.22
N ASN A 256 1.00 5.51 14.49
CA ASN A 256 1.49 6.69 15.18
C ASN A 256 3.04 6.68 15.36
N ARG A 257 3.67 5.51 15.32
CA ARG A 257 5.14 5.36 15.29
C ARG A 257 5.74 5.39 13.88
N GLY A 258 4.92 5.60 12.86
CA GLY A 258 5.36 5.61 11.46
C GLY A 258 5.82 4.25 10.92
N ARG A 259 5.39 3.14 11.55
CA ARG A 259 5.72 1.78 11.12
C ARG A 259 4.73 1.23 10.10
N GLU A 260 3.50 1.76 10.11
CA GLU A 260 2.37 1.38 9.25
C GLU A 260 1.73 2.62 8.63
N ASP A 261 1.05 2.44 7.51
CA ASP A 261 0.15 3.44 6.95
C ASP A 261 -1.28 3.19 7.46
N ALA A 262 -1.99 4.25 7.81
CA ALA A 262 -3.37 4.14 8.29
C ALA A 262 -4.33 3.54 7.25
N GLY A 263 -4.00 3.62 5.96
CA GLY A 263 -4.78 3.03 4.88
C GLY A 263 -6.25 3.44 4.92
N ALA A 264 -7.13 2.46 4.81
CA ALA A 264 -8.58 2.60 4.94
C ALA A 264 -9.11 2.09 6.30
N PHE A 265 -8.24 1.98 7.32
CA PHE A 265 -8.60 1.45 8.63
C PHE A 265 -9.60 2.37 9.34
N ASP A 266 -10.78 1.84 9.60
CA ASP A 266 -11.85 2.51 10.35
C ASP A 266 -11.76 2.09 11.83
N VAL A 267 -11.00 2.86 12.60
CA VAL A 267 -10.72 2.55 14.01
C VAL A 267 -11.99 2.49 14.86
N THR A 268 -12.98 3.33 14.58
CA THR A 268 -14.25 3.35 15.32
C THR A 268 -15.03 2.07 15.11
N LYS A 269 -15.13 1.63 13.86
CA LYS A 269 -15.76 0.35 13.52
C LYS A 269 -15.02 -0.85 14.11
N GLU A 270 -13.69 -0.83 14.06
CA GLU A 270 -12.90 -1.93 14.61
C GLU A 270 -12.99 -2.00 16.14
N ILE A 271 -13.05 -0.88 16.84
CA ILE A 271 -13.33 -0.85 18.28
C ILE A 271 -14.70 -1.46 18.58
N ALA A 272 -15.75 -1.08 17.85
CA ALA A 272 -17.09 -1.66 18.03
C ALA A 272 -17.11 -3.18 17.76
N ASN A 273 -16.45 -3.64 16.70
CA ASN A 273 -16.30 -5.07 16.38
C ASN A 273 -15.62 -5.84 17.54
N VAL A 274 -14.60 -5.25 18.14
CA VAL A 274 -13.88 -5.84 19.28
C VAL A 274 -14.76 -5.88 20.52
N GLU A 275 -15.53 -4.83 20.82
CA GLU A 275 -16.45 -4.80 21.95
C GLU A 275 -17.51 -5.91 21.83
N ASP A 276 -18.09 -6.10 20.64
CA ASP A 276 -19.04 -7.18 20.34
C ASP A 276 -18.40 -8.58 20.49
N MET A 277 -17.18 -8.73 19.99
CA MET A 277 -16.41 -9.97 20.12
C MET A 277 -16.12 -10.33 21.58
N LEU A 278 -15.68 -9.35 22.38
CA LEU A 278 -15.40 -9.53 23.80
C LEU A 278 -16.68 -9.85 24.60
N ALA A 279 -17.80 -9.21 24.27
CA ALA A 279 -19.09 -9.51 24.87
C ALA A 279 -19.55 -10.95 24.56
N SER A 280 -19.37 -11.41 23.32
CA SER A 280 -19.64 -12.79 22.91
C SER A 280 -18.79 -13.78 23.71
N ALA A 281 -17.48 -13.55 23.78
CA ALA A 281 -16.55 -14.41 24.51
C ALA A 281 -16.88 -14.47 26.03
N LYS A 282 -17.25 -13.34 26.62
CA LYS A 282 -17.67 -13.27 28.02
C LYS A 282 -18.94 -14.11 28.29
N SER A 283 -19.81 -14.29 27.31
CA SER A 283 -20.97 -15.17 27.40
C SER A 283 -20.64 -16.66 27.14
N GLY A 284 -19.35 -17.02 27.00
CA GLY A 284 -18.89 -18.38 26.72
C GLY A 284 -18.98 -18.82 25.28
N LYS A 285 -19.25 -17.90 24.35
CA LYS A 285 -19.30 -18.18 22.90
C LYS A 285 -17.98 -17.80 22.24
N ASP A 286 -17.35 -18.74 21.51
CA ASP A 286 -16.24 -18.41 20.64
C ASP A 286 -16.77 -17.69 19.38
N PRO A 287 -16.38 -16.42 19.14
CA PRO A 287 -16.87 -15.63 18.00
C PRO A 287 -16.42 -16.16 16.64
N PHE A 288 -15.46 -17.08 16.62
CA PHE A 288 -14.93 -17.68 15.39
C PHE A 288 -15.29 -19.17 15.23
N ALA A 289 -15.90 -19.80 16.22
CA ALA A 289 -16.30 -21.21 16.13
C ALA A 289 -17.32 -21.43 15.00
N GLY A 290 -16.97 -22.30 14.05
CA GLY A 290 -17.82 -22.62 12.88
C GLY A 290 -18.02 -21.46 11.90
N ARG A 291 -17.26 -20.39 12.01
CA ARG A 291 -17.36 -19.23 11.12
C ARG A 291 -16.90 -19.60 9.71
N THR A 292 -17.76 -19.33 8.73
CA THR A 292 -17.51 -19.48 7.31
C THR A 292 -17.60 -18.14 6.58
N GLY A 293 -17.31 -18.13 5.27
CA GLY A 293 -17.27 -16.93 4.46
C GLY A 293 -15.96 -16.15 4.64
N ASP A 294 -16.06 -14.86 4.40
CA ASP A 294 -14.93 -13.91 4.37
C ASP A 294 -14.81 -13.19 5.73
N PHE A 295 -13.64 -13.27 6.37
CA PHE A 295 -13.36 -12.56 7.62
C PHE A 295 -11.85 -12.40 7.86
N LYS A 296 -11.50 -11.49 8.77
CA LYS A 296 -10.13 -11.29 9.24
C LYS A 296 -9.87 -11.96 10.57
N ARG A 297 -8.64 -12.35 10.75
CA ARG A 297 -8.06 -12.78 12.01
C ARG A 297 -6.74 -12.05 12.23
N HIS A 298 -6.33 -12.04 13.47
CA HIS A 298 -5.09 -11.39 13.89
C HIS A 298 -4.28 -12.32 14.78
N TYR A 299 -2.96 -12.12 14.77
CA TYR A 299 -2.08 -12.90 15.62
C TYR A 299 -0.80 -12.14 15.97
N MET A 300 -0.19 -12.46 17.07
CA MET A 300 1.10 -11.90 17.49
C MET A 300 2.23 -12.54 16.67
N LEU A 301 2.86 -11.76 15.78
CA LEU A 301 4.11 -12.13 15.12
C LEU A 301 5.26 -11.91 16.10
N LYS A 302 5.63 -12.94 16.85
CA LYS A 302 6.62 -12.86 17.94
C LYS A 302 7.95 -12.24 17.51
N ALA A 303 8.40 -12.54 16.28
CA ALA A 303 9.66 -12.03 15.74
C ALA A 303 9.65 -10.48 15.54
N ALA A 304 8.48 -9.88 15.34
CA ALA A 304 8.29 -8.44 15.21
C ALA A 304 7.86 -7.78 16.53
N GLY A 305 7.20 -8.54 17.43
CA GLY A 305 6.51 -8.01 18.60
C GLY A 305 5.28 -7.17 18.24
N GLU A 306 4.63 -7.50 17.12
CA GLU A 306 3.51 -6.76 16.54
C GLU A 306 2.38 -7.72 16.16
N ILE A 307 1.13 -7.22 16.18
CA ILE A 307 -0.03 -8.02 15.79
C ILE A 307 -0.25 -7.88 14.28
N MET A 308 -0.24 -9.02 13.57
CA MET A 308 -0.42 -9.07 12.13
C MET A 308 -1.84 -9.51 11.75
N PRO A 309 -2.46 -8.83 10.77
CA PRO A 309 -3.72 -9.26 10.18
C PRO A 309 -3.47 -10.33 9.11
N TYR A 310 -4.45 -11.21 8.95
CA TYR A 310 -4.59 -12.06 7.77
C TYR A 310 -6.06 -12.23 7.43
N ARG A 311 -6.38 -12.38 6.15
CA ARG A 311 -7.76 -12.56 5.70
C ARG A 311 -8.00 -13.99 5.30
N LEU A 312 -9.17 -14.51 5.66
CA LEU A 312 -9.60 -15.87 5.41
C LEU A 312 -10.90 -15.89 4.61
N TYR A 313 -10.98 -16.85 3.70
CA TYR A 313 -12.24 -17.32 3.14
C TYR A 313 -12.40 -18.80 3.47
N ILE A 314 -13.44 -19.13 4.19
CA ILE A 314 -13.81 -20.51 4.54
C ILE A 314 -15.09 -20.84 3.78
N PRO A 315 -15.10 -21.87 2.91
CA PRO A 315 -16.29 -22.22 2.15
C PRO A 315 -17.51 -22.48 3.05
N PRO A 316 -18.72 -22.05 2.68
CA PRO A 316 -19.93 -22.30 3.48
C PRO A 316 -20.18 -23.79 3.78
N ALA A 317 -19.72 -24.68 2.90
CA ALA A 317 -19.83 -26.12 3.06
C ALA A 317 -18.75 -26.74 3.98
N TYR A 318 -17.87 -25.94 4.58
CA TYR A 318 -16.87 -26.44 5.52
C TYR A 318 -17.51 -26.82 6.85
N ASP A 319 -17.39 -28.10 7.22
CA ASP A 319 -17.92 -28.67 8.45
C ASP A 319 -16.84 -29.33 9.34
N GLY A 320 -15.58 -29.26 8.92
CA GLY A 320 -14.44 -29.90 9.64
C GLY A 320 -14.39 -31.42 9.49
N THR A 321 -15.31 -32.07 8.77
CA THR A 321 -15.31 -33.55 8.65
C THR A 321 -14.30 -34.05 7.62
N LYS A 322 -14.13 -33.36 6.50
CA LYS A 322 -13.19 -33.66 5.42
C LYS A 322 -12.08 -32.63 5.29
N ALA A 323 -10.97 -33.02 4.67
CA ALA A 323 -9.87 -32.11 4.38
C ALA A 323 -10.16 -31.30 3.10
N TYR A 324 -9.86 -30.00 3.15
CA TYR A 324 -10.10 -29.03 2.07
C TYR A 324 -8.81 -28.57 1.41
N PRO A 325 -8.81 -28.32 0.09
CA PRO A 325 -7.68 -27.65 -0.57
C PRO A 325 -7.54 -26.20 -0.08
N MET A 326 -6.31 -25.67 -0.14
CA MET A 326 -6.01 -24.33 0.32
C MET A 326 -5.18 -23.55 -0.70
N VAL A 327 -5.52 -22.27 -0.88
CA VAL A 327 -4.70 -21.29 -1.59
C VAL A 327 -4.13 -20.27 -0.61
N LEU A 328 -2.82 -20.12 -0.62
CA LEU A 328 -2.13 -19.00 0.04
C LEU A 328 -1.89 -17.91 -0.99
N ALA A 329 -2.50 -16.73 -0.80
CA ALA A 329 -2.58 -15.65 -1.79
C ALA A 329 -1.79 -14.42 -1.38
N LEU A 330 -0.80 -14.02 -2.20
CA LEU A 330 0.16 -12.95 -1.93
C LEU A 330 -0.16 -11.70 -2.77
N HIS A 331 -0.37 -10.56 -2.11
CA HIS A 331 -0.69 -9.29 -2.77
C HIS A 331 0.52 -8.62 -3.43
N GLY A 332 0.26 -7.62 -4.27
CA GLY A 332 1.26 -6.76 -4.89
C GLY A 332 1.75 -5.63 -3.98
N LEU A 333 2.82 -4.93 -4.39
CA LEU A 333 3.38 -3.79 -3.67
C LEU A 333 2.32 -2.73 -3.38
N GLY A 334 2.23 -2.29 -2.13
CA GLY A 334 1.23 -1.32 -1.66
C GLY A 334 -0.12 -1.92 -1.32
N GLY A 335 -0.32 -3.23 -1.54
CA GLY A 335 -1.51 -3.96 -1.11
C GLY A 335 -1.45 -4.43 0.35
N THR A 336 -2.55 -5.02 0.78
CA THR A 336 -2.71 -5.62 2.11
C THR A 336 -3.35 -7.02 1.96
N GLU A 337 -3.59 -7.69 3.07
CA GLU A 337 -4.34 -8.96 3.13
C GLU A 337 -5.72 -8.88 2.46
N ASP A 338 -6.28 -7.67 2.33
CA ASP A 338 -7.57 -7.43 1.68
C ASP A 338 -7.51 -7.49 0.16
N SER A 339 -6.34 -7.23 -0.42
CA SER A 339 -6.21 -7.01 -1.86
C SER A 339 -6.66 -8.20 -2.70
N MET A 340 -6.25 -9.41 -2.32
CA MET A 340 -6.57 -10.63 -3.09
C MET A 340 -8.06 -11.02 -3.03
N PHE A 341 -8.81 -10.42 -2.10
CA PHE A 341 -10.25 -10.60 -1.94
C PHE A 341 -11.08 -9.59 -2.76
N GLY A 342 -10.43 -8.55 -3.30
CA GLY A 342 -11.06 -7.51 -4.11
C GLY A 342 -11.41 -7.97 -5.53
N GLN A 343 -12.21 -7.14 -6.22
CA GLN A 343 -12.69 -7.40 -7.59
C GLN A 343 -11.56 -7.55 -8.62
N ALA A 344 -10.40 -6.95 -8.36
CA ALA A 344 -9.22 -7.04 -9.24
C ALA A 344 -8.62 -8.47 -9.33
N TYR A 345 -8.93 -9.33 -8.35
CA TYR A 345 -8.40 -10.69 -8.28
C TYR A 345 -9.48 -11.77 -8.24
N ARG A 346 -10.58 -11.55 -7.52
CA ARG A 346 -11.72 -12.45 -7.39
C ARG A 346 -11.37 -13.85 -6.84
N VAL A 347 -10.33 -13.97 -6.04
CA VAL A 347 -9.87 -15.25 -5.49
C VAL A 347 -10.97 -15.98 -4.70
N PRO A 348 -11.72 -15.32 -3.77
CA PRO A 348 -12.79 -15.98 -3.03
C PRO A 348 -13.93 -16.48 -3.93
N VAL A 349 -14.20 -15.79 -5.05
CA VAL A 349 -15.26 -16.19 -5.99
C VAL A 349 -14.98 -17.56 -6.63
N GLU A 350 -13.73 -17.79 -7.03
CA GLU A 350 -13.33 -19.07 -7.60
C GLU A 350 -13.15 -20.15 -6.52
N ALA A 351 -12.69 -19.73 -5.33
CA ALA A 351 -12.57 -20.61 -4.17
C ALA A 351 -13.94 -21.17 -3.72
N GLU A 352 -14.99 -20.32 -3.69
CA GLU A 352 -16.35 -20.73 -3.33
C GLU A 352 -16.89 -21.80 -4.26
N LYS A 353 -16.76 -21.61 -5.58
CA LYS A 353 -17.23 -22.55 -6.60
C LYS A 353 -16.63 -23.95 -6.46
N ARG A 354 -15.41 -24.05 -5.95
CA ARG A 354 -14.60 -25.28 -5.91
C ARG A 354 -14.36 -25.81 -4.50
N GLY A 355 -14.81 -25.09 -3.48
CA GLY A 355 -14.64 -25.47 -2.08
C GLY A 355 -13.20 -25.36 -1.58
N TYR A 356 -12.51 -24.27 -1.91
CA TYR A 356 -11.17 -23.97 -1.41
C TYR A 356 -11.20 -23.06 -0.19
N ILE A 357 -10.32 -23.31 0.76
CA ILE A 357 -9.95 -22.34 1.79
C ILE A 357 -8.92 -21.38 1.19
N VAL A 358 -9.09 -20.07 1.42
CA VAL A 358 -8.11 -19.05 1.01
C VAL A 358 -7.57 -18.35 2.25
N ALA A 359 -6.25 -18.17 2.29
CA ALA A 359 -5.61 -17.32 3.27
C ALA A 359 -4.73 -16.28 2.57
N ALA A 360 -4.85 -15.01 2.98
CA ALA A 360 -4.03 -13.92 2.50
C ALA A 360 -3.34 -13.23 3.68
N PRO A 361 -2.02 -13.40 3.86
CA PRO A 361 -1.23 -12.67 4.86
C PRO A 361 -0.99 -11.23 4.41
N LEU A 362 -0.75 -10.31 5.37
CA LEU A 362 -0.24 -8.97 5.08
C LEU A 362 1.19 -9.02 4.50
N GLY A 363 1.99 -10.03 4.85
CA GLY A 363 3.40 -10.05 4.49
C GLY A 363 4.23 -9.05 5.31
N TYR A 364 3.88 -8.83 6.56
CA TYR A 364 4.47 -7.93 7.55
C TYR A 364 4.28 -6.44 7.22
N ARG A 365 4.47 -6.04 5.96
CA ARG A 365 4.29 -4.66 5.46
C ARG A 365 3.83 -4.68 4.01
N ILE A 366 3.22 -3.58 3.58
CA ILE A 366 2.75 -3.40 2.21
C ILE A 366 3.86 -3.51 1.14
N ASP A 367 5.13 -3.49 1.55
CA ASP A 367 6.33 -3.60 0.71
C ASP A 367 7.33 -4.66 1.21
N GLY A 368 6.88 -5.60 2.05
CA GLY A 368 7.72 -6.60 2.73
C GLY A 368 8.48 -7.56 1.80
N GLY A 369 7.94 -7.84 0.60
CA GLY A 369 8.64 -8.55 -0.47
C GLY A 369 8.81 -10.05 -0.28
N TYR A 370 8.15 -10.65 0.71
CA TYR A 370 8.03 -12.11 0.90
C TYR A 370 9.39 -12.86 0.92
N GLY A 371 10.38 -12.29 1.59
CA GLY A 371 11.73 -12.89 1.70
C GLY A 371 12.64 -12.68 0.50
N ARG A 372 12.22 -11.88 -0.51
CA ARG A 372 13.05 -11.58 -1.70
C ARG A 372 14.32 -10.83 -1.35
N ALA A 373 14.26 -9.89 -0.41
CA ALA A 373 15.43 -9.15 0.07
C ALA A 373 15.98 -9.77 1.35
N ALA A 374 17.30 -9.91 1.43
CA ALA A 374 18.00 -10.36 2.64
C ALA A 374 18.07 -9.23 3.68
N THR A 375 16.92 -8.72 4.08
CA THR A 375 16.74 -7.65 5.08
C THR A 375 15.91 -8.16 6.24
N LYS A 376 15.94 -7.45 7.37
CA LYS A 376 15.06 -7.77 8.51
C LYS A 376 13.58 -7.73 8.11
N ALA A 377 13.15 -6.73 7.33
CA ALA A 377 11.78 -6.63 6.84
C ALA A 377 11.42 -7.81 5.91
N GLY A 378 12.33 -8.20 5.00
CA GLY A 378 12.12 -9.37 4.14
C GLY A 378 11.98 -10.67 4.93
N ALA A 379 12.80 -10.87 5.95
CA ALA A 379 12.70 -12.05 6.82
C ALA A 379 11.39 -12.07 7.64
N LEU A 380 10.93 -10.91 8.14
CA LEU A 380 9.64 -10.79 8.83
C LEU A 380 8.47 -11.02 7.89
N SER A 381 8.57 -10.53 6.65
CA SER A 381 7.55 -10.74 5.60
C SER A 381 7.38 -12.23 5.26
N GLU A 382 8.47 -12.96 5.15
CA GLU A 382 8.45 -14.40 4.96
C GLU A 382 7.90 -15.14 6.19
N ALA A 383 8.32 -14.72 7.39
CA ALA A 383 7.86 -15.33 8.64
C ALA A 383 6.34 -15.17 8.82
N ASP A 384 5.78 -14.00 8.46
CA ASP A 384 4.34 -13.76 8.48
C ASP A 384 3.59 -14.73 7.56
N VAL A 385 4.05 -14.91 6.32
CA VAL A 385 3.43 -15.86 5.37
C VAL A 385 3.42 -17.29 5.92
N MET A 386 4.54 -17.74 6.47
CA MET A 386 4.67 -19.12 6.97
C MET A 386 3.88 -19.33 8.28
N GLU A 387 3.80 -18.31 9.13
CA GLU A 387 2.98 -18.37 10.36
C GLU A 387 1.50 -18.42 10.03
N VAL A 388 1.01 -17.64 9.04
CA VAL A 388 -0.38 -17.71 8.58
C VAL A 388 -0.70 -19.11 8.03
N LEU A 389 0.17 -19.69 7.20
CA LEU A 389 0.02 -21.07 6.72
C LEU A 389 -0.07 -22.06 7.88
N ALA A 390 0.82 -21.96 8.86
CA ALA A 390 0.84 -22.86 10.01
C ALA A 390 -0.45 -22.74 10.86
N ARG A 391 -0.97 -21.52 11.04
CA ARG A 391 -2.22 -21.27 11.75
C ARG A 391 -3.41 -21.88 11.05
N VAL A 392 -3.53 -21.67 9.74
CA VAL A 392 -4.65 -22.21 8.98
C VAL A 392 -4.63 -23.73 8.98
N ARG A 393 -3.45 -24.37 8.87
CA ARG A 393 -3.31 -25.84 8.98
C ARG A 393 -3.63 -26.38 10.37
N ARG A 394 -3.42 -25.59 11.43
CA ARG A 394 -3.78 -25.96 12.81
C ARG A 394 -5.28 -25.83 13.06
N ASP A 395 -5.89 -24.74 12.56
CA ASP A 395 -7.25 -24.34 12.91
C ASP A 395 -8.31 -24.98 11.97
N TYR A 396 -7.90 -25.41 10.76
CA TYR A 396 -8.76 -26.01 9.76
C TYR A 396 -8.19 -27.32 9.21
N LYS A 397 -9.07 -28.22 8.79
CA LYS A 397 -8.69 -29.50 8.22
C LYS A 397 -8.26 -29.32 6.77
N ILE A 398 -6.97 -29.09 6.54
CA ILE A 398 -6.36 -28.87 5.23
C ILE A 398 -5.88 -30.19 4.61
N ASP A 399 -6.09 -30.36 3.30
CA ASP A 399 -5.48 -31.42 2.51
C ASP A 399 -4.04 -31.02 2.14
N ASP A 400 -3.05 -31.54 2.84
CA ASP A 400 -1.64 -31.26 2.64
C ASP A 400 -1.11 -31.60 1.24
N SER A 401 -1.86 -32.42 0.47
CA SER A 401 -1.54 -32.69 -0.93
C SER A 401 -2.10 -31.63 -1.90
N ARG A 402 -2.89 -30.67 -1.41
CA ARG A 402 -3.56 -29.62 -2.20
C ARG A 402 -3.39 -28.25 -1.57
N ILE A 403 -2.15 -27.85 -1.30
CA ILE A 403 -1.79 -26.49 -0.86
C ILE A 403 -1.12 -25.78 -2.04
N TYR A 404 -1.66 -24.64 -2.44
CA TYR A 404 -1.23 -23.89 -3.60
C TYR A 404 -0.76 -22.48 -3.22
N LEU A 405 0.23 -21.97 -3.96
CA LEU A 405 0.79 -20.64 -3.77
C LEU A 405 0.43 -19.76 -4.97
N LEU A 406 -0.27 -18.66 -4.72
CA LEU A 406 -0.70 -17.68 -5.72
C LEU A 406 -0.16 -16.32 -5.36
N GLY A 407 0.36 -15.55 -6.30
CA GLY A 407 0.78 -14.18 -6.03
C GLY A 407 0.81 -13.29 -7.26
N HIS A 408 0.53 -11.98 -7.07
CA HIS A 408 0.55 -10.97 -8.11
C HIS A 408 1.66 -9.94 -7.86
N SER A 409 2.37 -9.51 -8.92
CA SER A 409 3.39 -8.45 -8.85
C SER A 409 4.46 -8.78 -7.80
N MET A 410 4.57 -7.98 -6.73
CA MET A 410 5.43 -8.31 -5.58
C MET A 410 5.16 -9.73 -5.07
N GLY A 411 3.89 -10.14 -4.96
CA GLY A 411 3.48 -11.51 -4.62
C GLY A 411 3.86 -12.54 -5.69
N GLY A 412 3.86 -12.17 -6.98
CA GLY A 412 4.35 -13.01 -8.08
C GLY A 412 5.85 -13.28 -7.96
N PHE A 413 6.65 -12.27 -7.60
CA PHE A 413 8.05 -12.47 -7.23
C PHE A 413 8.17 -13.32 -5.96
N GLY A 414 7.31 -13.06 -4.96
CA GLY A 414 7.25 -13.84 -3.72
C GLY A 414 6.95 -15.32 -3.97
N THR A 415 6.10 -15.64 -4.93
CA THR A 415 5.80 -17.02 -5.34
C THR A 415 7.06 -17.75 -5.80
N TRP A 416 7.88 -17.12 -6.66
CA TRP A 416 9.17 -17.69 -7.09
C TRP A 416 10.30 -17.59 -6.06
N VAL A 417 10.07 -16.96 -4.91
CA VAL A 417 10.99 -17.03 -3.75
C VAL A 417 10.57 -18.14 -2.80
N LEU A 418 9.29 -18.15 -2.40
CA LEU A 418 8.78 -19.09 -1.40
C LEU A 418 8.60 -20.52 -1.95
N GLY A 419 8.28 -20.66 -3.24
CA GLY A 419 8.20 -21.95 -3.90
C GLY A 419 9.49 -22.76 -3.73
N PRO A 420 10.63 -22.29 -4.27
CA PRO A 420 11.92 -22.98 -4.16
C PRO A 420 12.49 -23.06 -2.74
N LYS A 421 12.04 -22.19 -1.83
CA LYS A 421 12.50 -22.21 -0.44
C LYS A 421 11.77 -23.26 0.40
N TYR A 422 10.51 -23.54 0.06
CA TYR A 422 9.65 -24.51 0.74
C TYR A 422 9.05 -25.54 -0.22
N PRO A 423 9.87 -26.28 -0.99
CA PRO A 423 9.40 -27.09 -2.11
C PRO A 423 8.49 -28.26 -1.69
N THR A 424 8.55 -28.67 -0.43
CA THR A 424 7.75 -29.79 0.10
C THR A 424 6.30 -29.41 0.43
N ILE A 425 5.95 -28.11 0.36
CA ILE A 425 4.61 -27.64 0.74
C ILE A 425 3.67 -27.62 -0.46
N TRP A 426 4.10 -27.10 -1.58
CA TRP A 426 3.23 -26.67 -2.67
C TRP A 426 2.88 -27.81 -3.62
N ALA A 427 1.58 -27.93 -3.96
CA ALA A 427 1.09 -28.84 -4.98
C ALA A 427 1.21 -28.22 -6.40
N ALA A 428 1.04 -26.90 -6.51
CA ALA A 428 1.31 -26.12 -7.70
C ALA A 428 1.46 -24.63 -7.32
N MET A 429 1.97 -23.82 -8.25
CA MET A 429 2.20 -22.40 -8.07
C MET A 429 1.59 -21.57 -9.20
N ALA A 430 1.14 -20.35 -8.87
CA ALA A 430 0.55 -19.40 -9.82
C ALA A 430 1.14 -17.99 -9.67
N PRO A 431 2.35 -17.73 -10.19
CA PRO A 431 2.91 -16.39 -10.24
C PRO A 431 2.26 -15.57 -11.35
N ILE A 432 1.73 -14.38 -11.01
CA ILE A 432 1.10 -13.42 -11.91
C ILE A 432 1.94 -12.15 -11.98
N SER A 433 2.27 -11.68 -13.18
CA SER A 433 3.00 -10.41 -13.44
C SER A 433 4.24 -10.25 -12.56
N GLY A 434 5.05 -11.31 -12.44
CA GLY A 434 6.23 -11.37 -11.58
C GLY A 434 7.51 -11.77 -12.34
N GLY A 435 8.51 -12.18 -11.56
CA GLY A 435 9.78 -12.69 -12.04
C GLY A 435 10.57 -13.34 -10.92
N GLY A 436 11.63 -14.07 -11.26
CA GLY A 436 12.43 -14.82 -10.29
C GLY A 436 13.86 -15.04 -10.73
N GLN A 437 14.53 -15.93 -10.03
CA GLN A 437 15.88 -16.38 -10.37
C GLN A 437 15.78 -17.75 -11.05
N PRO A 438 16.12 -17.89 -12.36
CA PRO A 438 16.01 -19.15 -13.07
C PRO A 438 16.71 -20.33 -12.38
N ALA A 439 17.87 -20.07 -11.77
CA ALA A 439 18.63 -21.10 -11.06
C ALA A 439 17.88 -21.69 -9.84
N SER A 440 16.91 -20.97 -9.27
CA SER A 440 16.12 -21.47 -8.14
C SER A 440 15.13 -22.57 -8.53
N LEU A 441 14.74 -22.65 -9.80
CA LEU A 441 13.78 -23.63 -10.34
C LEU A 441 14.28 -25.09 -10.21
N GLU A 442 15.59 -25.30 -10.11
CA GLU A 442 16.18 -26.62 -9.82
C GLU A 442 15.58 -27.31 -8.59
N LYS A 443 15.15 -26.51 -7.61
CA LYS A 443 14.58 -27.00 -6.34
C LYS A 443 13.11 -27.40 -6.43
N ILE A 444 12.45 -27.09 -7.53
CA ILE A 444 11.00 -27.27 -7.72
C ILE A 444 10.66 -28.01 -9.01
N ARG A 445 11.54 -28.91 -9.48
CA ARG A 445 11.33 -29.65 -10.73
C ARG A 445 9.99 -30.39 -10.79
N ASP A 446 9.48 -30.81 -9.64
CA ASP A 446 8.24 -31.58 -9.51
C ASP A 446 7.02 -30.71 -9.14
N ILE A 447 7.15 -29.39 -9.13
CA ILE A 447 6.05 -28.49 -8.79
C ILE A 447 5.53 -27.82 -10.08
N PRO A 448 4.32 -28.17 -10.53
CA PRO A 448 3.70 -27.56 -11.70
C PRO A 448 3.44 -26.05 -11.50
N GLU A 449 3.57 -25.29 -12.57
CA GLU A 449 3.36 -23.84 -12.57
C GLU A 449 2.33 -23.38 -13.60
N ILE A 450 1.42 -22.50 -13.21
CA ILE A 450 0.65 -21.69 -14.14
C ILE A 450 1.10 -20.24 -14.04
N VAL A 451 1.71 -19.72 -15.08
CA VAL A 451 2.28 -18.37 -15.12
C VAL A 451 1.38 -17.47 -15.96
N VAL A 452 1.01 -16.30 -15.43
CA VAL A 452 0.16 -15.33 -16.13
C VAL A 452 0.88 -14.00 -16.24
N HIS A 453 0.88 -13.38 -17.44
CA HIS A 453 1.46 -12.04 -17.63
C HIS A 453 0.82 -11.33 -18.84
N GLY A 454 0.65 -10.01 -18.74
CA GLY A 454 0.23 -9.19 -19.85
C GLY A 454 1.41 -8.72 -20.70
N ASP A 455 1.32 -8.77 -22.02
CA ASP A 455 2.41 -8.32 -22.91
C ASP A 455 2.56 -6.80 -22.98
N ALA A 456 1.52 -6.05 -22.56
CA ALA A 456 1.53 -4.60 -22.41
C ALA A 456 1.80 -4.12 -20.97
N ASP A 457 2.32 -5.00 -20.09
CA ASP A 457 2.68 -4.64 -18.72
C ASP A 457 3.85 -3.66 -18.68
N ASN A 458 3.58 -2.40 -18.32
CA ASN A 458 4.55 -1.33 -18.19
C ASN A 458 5.16 -1.19 -16.79
N VAL A 459 4.68 -2.00 -15.81
CA VAL A 459 5.18 -2.04 -14.43
C VAL A 459 6.26 -3.11 -14.31
N VAL A 460 5.92 -4.35 -14.62
CA VAL A 460 6.85 -5.49 -14.66
C VAL A 460 6.94 -5.97 -16.11
N PRO A 461 8.10 -5.82 -16.79
CA PRO A 461 8.22 -6.27 -18.17
C PRO A 461 7.90 -7.76 -18.32
N VAL A 462 7.09 -8.11 -19.30
CA VAL A 462 6.69 -9.50 -19.61
C VAL A 462 7.87 -10.45 -19.79
N GLY A 463 9.02 -9.94 -20.22
CA GLY A 463 10.29 -10.68 -20.30
C GLY A 463 10.72 -11.33 -18.99
N SER A 464 10.29 -10.77 -17.84
CA SER A 464 10.57 -11.37 -16.54
C SER A 464 9.92 -12.74 -16.38
N SER A 465 8.64 -12.90 -16.77
CA SER A 465 7.96 -14.20 -16.78
C SER A 465 8.44 -15.10 -17.90
N ARG A 466 8.66 -14.57 -19.12
CA ARG A 466 9.18 -15.36 -20.24
C ARG A 466 10.49 -16.07 -19.88
N THR A 467 11.42 -15.35 -19.24
CA THR A 467 12.69 -15.91 -18.76
C THR A 467 12.48 -17.08 -17.79
N MET A 468 11.56 -16.96 -16.84
CA MET A 468 11.24 -18.02 -15.89
C MET A 468 10.59 -19.23 -16.57
N VAL A 469 9.62 -18.98 -17.46
CA VAL A 469 8.91 -20.03 -18.23
C VAL A 469 9.86 -20.81 -19.12
N GLU A 470 10.76 -20.13 -19.82
CA GLU A 470 11.79 -20.79 -20.66
C GLU A 470 12.72 -21.67 -19.81
N ALA A 471 13.14 -21.18 -18.64
CA ALA A 471 13.99 -21.93 -17.74
C ALA A 471 13.25 -23.15 -17.15
N ALA A 472 11.98 -22.99 -16.76
CA ALA A 472 11.14 -24.07 -16.27
C ALA A 472 10.98 -25.19 -17.33
N LYS A 473 10.68 -24.82 -18.58
CA LYS A 473 10.59 -25.77 -19.71
C LYS A 473 11.89 -26.52 -19.96
N LYS A 474 13.05 -25.83 -19.90
CA LYS A 474 14.37 -26.47 -20.04
C LYS A 474 14.65 -27.51 -18.95
N LEU A 475 14.10 -27.32 -17.75
CA LEU A 475 14.22 -28.24 -16.62
C LEU A 475 13.17 -29.36 -16.62
N GLY A 476 12.25 -29.37 -17.60
CA GLY A 476 11.16 -30.32 -17.68
C GLY A 476 10.04 -30.09 -16.66
N ILE A 477 9.97 -28.90 -16.06
CA ILE A 477 8.87 -28.52 -15.16
C ILE A 477 7.60 -28.37 -16.00
N GLU A 478 6.49 -28.95 -15.54
CA GLU A 478 5.17 -28.70 -16.15
C GLU A 478 4.80 -27.24 -15.96
N VAL A 479 4.73 -26.47 -17.06
CA VAL A 479 4.39 -25.05 -17.02
C VAL A 479 3.31 -24.71 -18.05
N LYS A 480 2.17 -24.19 -17.57
CA LYS A 480 1.14 -23.54 -18.39
C LYS A 480 1.40 -22.04 -18.38
N TYR A 481 1.70 -21.48 -19.55
CA TYR A 481 1.93 -20.04 -19.68
C TYR A 481 0.74 -19.37 -20.37
N ILE A 482 0.17 -18.36 -19.72
CA ILE A 482 -0.89 -17.49 -20.24
C ILE A 482 -0.30 -16.09 -20.40
N GLU A 483 0.12 -15.77 -21.63
CA GLU A 483 0.45 -14.42 -22.00
C GLU A 483 -0.78 -13.75 -22.58
N VAL A 484 -1.24 -12.67 -21.94
CA VAL A 484 -2.49 -11.97 -22.29
C VAL A 484 -2.17 -10.85 -23.28
N PRO A 485 -2.61 -10.95 -24.55
CA PRO A 485 -2.38 -9.91 -25.54
C PRO A 485 -3.03 -8.58 -25.14
N GLY A 486 -2.26 -7.49 -25.16
CA GLY A 486 -2.69 -6.16 -24.71
C GLY A 486 -2.95 -6.04 -23.22
N GLY A 487 -2.74 -7.10 -22.45
CA GLY A 487 -2.94 -7.14 -21.00
C GLY A 487 -1.93 -6.25 -20.28
N THR A 488 -2.41 -5.46 -19.32
CA THR A 488 -1.61 -4.58 -18.48
C THR A 488 -1.32 -5.23 -17.12
N HIS A 489 -0.54 -4.53 -16.27
CA HIS A 489 -0.19 -5.03 -14.95
C HIS A 489 -1.38 -5.37 -14.05
N GLY A 490 -2.46 -4.61 -14.14
CA GLY A 490 -3.59 -4.67 -13.20
C GLY A 490 -4.81 -5.46 -13.70
N ASP A 491 -4.91 -5.77 -14.99
CA ASP A 491 -6.13 -6.31 -15.59
C ASP A 491 -6.06 -7.81 -15.96
N VAL A 492 -4.91 -8.45 -15.83
CA VAL A 492 -4.72 -9.85 -16.21
C VAL A 492 -5.13 -10.87 -15.13
N ALA A 493 -5.16 -10.46 -13.86
CA ALA A 493 -5.36 -11.39 -12.75
C ALA A 493 -6.80 -11.93 -12.69
N ALA A 494 -7.82 -11.05 -12.62
CA ALA A 494 -9.21 -11.47 -12.51
C ALA A 494 -9.70 -12.33 -13.69
N PRO A 495 -9.42 -12.00 -14.97
CA PRO A 495 -9.82 -12.85 -16.09
C PRO A 495 -9.17 -14.24 -16.08
N SER A 496 -7.94 -14.34 -15.56
CA SER A 496 -7.18 -15.59 -15.54
C SER A 496 -7.49 -16.47 -14.32
N MET A 497 -8.23 -15.97 -13.33
CA MET A 497 -8.40 -16.66 -12.04
C MET A 497 -9.08 -18.01 -12.17
N SER A 498 -10.12 -18.14 -13.05
CA SER A 498 -10.74 -19.43 -13.30
C SER A 498 -9.75 -20.47 -13.85
N ALA A 499 -8.92 -20.08 -14.83
CA ALA A 499 -7.91 -20.96 -15.42
C ALA A 499 -6.82 -21.37 -14.41
N ILE A 500 -6.51 -20.50 -13.44
CA ILE A 500 -5.57 -20.79 -12.34
C ILE A 500 -6.18 -21.87 -11.43
N PHE A 501 -7.43 -21.71 -11.02
CA PHE A 501 -8.09 -22.71 -10.17
C PHE A 501 -8.35 -24.02 -10.90
N ASP A 502 -8.66 -24.02 -12.22
CA ASP A 502 -8.76 -25.24 -13.02
C ASP A 502 -7.41 -26.00 -13.05
N PHE A 503 -6.30 -25.25 -13.14
CA PHE A 503 -4.96 -25.81 -13.03
C PHE A 503 -4.70 -26.41 -11.65
N PHE A 504 -5.10 -25.74 -10.58
CA PHE A 504 -4.96 -26.25 -9.22
C PHE A 504 -5.79 -27.52 -9.00
N ASP A 505 -7.02 -27.59 -9.54
CA ASP A 505 -7.86 -28.79 -9.45
C ASP A 505 -7.22 -30.03 -10.10
N ALA A 506 -6.43 -29.83 -11.16
CA ALA A 506 -5.76 -30.89 -11.89
C ALA A 506 -4.50 -31.42 -11.17
N HIS A 507 -3.94 -30.68 -10.20
CA HIS A 507 -2.64 -31.00 -9.60
C HIS A 507 -2.74 -31.31 -8.11
N ARG A 508 -2.03 -32.38 -7.72
CA ARG A 508 -1.85 -32.76 -6.31
C ARG A 508 -0.40 -33.17 -6.08
N LYS A 509 0.12 -32.84 -4.92
CA LYS A 509 1.48 -33.26 -4.53
C LYS A 509 1.58 -34.78 -4.51
N GLY A 510 2.62 -35.32 -5.13
CA GLY A 510 2.90 -36.76 -5.17
C GLY A 510 2.09 -37.54 -6.22
N LYS A 511 1.30 -36.88 -7.06
CA LYS A 511 0.77 -37.48 -8.29
C LYS A 511 1.44 -36.83 -9.49
N THR A 512 2.33 -37.54 -10.15
CA THR A 512 2.69 -37.21 -11.54
C THR A 512 1.44 -37.27 -12.38
N SER A 513 1.16 -36.23 -13.18
CA SER A 513 0.08 -36.26 -14.18
C SER A 513 0.38 -37.45 -15.11
N THR A 514 -0.42 -38.50 -15.02
CA THR A 514 -0.42 -39.53 -16.05
C THR A 514 -0.92 -38.84 -17.30
N GLY A 515 -0.03 -38.55 -18.24
CA GLY A 515 -0.34 -37.96 -19.53
C GLY A 515 -1.46 -38.75 -20.20
N GLY A 516 -2.63 -38.13 -20.33
CA GLY A 516 -3.66 -38.54 -21.26
C GLY A 516 -3.17 -38.26 -22.66
N GLY A 517 -2.49 -39.23 -23.27
CA GLY A 517 -2.34 -39.26 -24.70
C GLY A 517 -3.67 -39.69 -25.31
N GLN A 518 -4.25 -38.81 -26.09
CA GLN A 518 -4.85 -39.08 -27.41
C GLN A 518 -5.10 -37.76 -28.11
#